data_ad87e660126ea1ba146e1015e7f4d459
#
_entry.id   ad87e660126ea1ba146e1015e7f4d459
#
_cell.length_a   1.000
_cell.length_b   1.000
_cell.length_c   1.000
_cell.angle_alpha   90.00
_cell.angle_beta   90.00
_cell.angle_gamma   90.00
#
_symmetry.space_group_name_H-M   'P 1'
#
loop_
_entity.id
_entity.type
_entity.pdbx_description
1 polymer ?
#
loop_
_entity_poly.entity_id
_entity_poly.type
_entity_poly.pdbx_seq_one_letter_code
_entity_poly.pdbx_strand_id
1 'polypeptide(L)'
;MKIVWGDLTKYADVLELVTGAGYVLHVGGMVSPAADYYPVSTIKTNVTAAEHIVRAVKAQPNPDEIKVVYIGTVAETGDRSIPVHWGRTGDPIQISVYDHYALSKVRAEAIFAESGLRHWVSLRQSGILYGNLLKKMEPIMYHVPMNGVLEWATVEDSGRLLRKVCGDDIPEEFWRRFYNIGSGRSYRLTNFQFEELILRTLGLGGTKALFQPNWFTTRNFHGQYFVDSDVLEGYCHFRANNPVEEYFRGLLKQVEFYFRLAFLGRPWAPLLKRFWMKSIAETPVYGTLWWAKNHNKARMNAFYGGQAAFEQLPTRWEDFALQFPDTNTDSPQVRILDHGYDERKPFESLTLEDLQKAAAFRGGECLAKELPDLYTPIRWRSARGNEFEMSANLVLRGGHWCPDELPWPWDYDEEAKRNPFLAQVWYAVHDPSEQNTYGPEIFDEFPERVTE
;
A
#
# COMPACT_ATOMS: atom_id res chain seq x y z
N MET A 1 -20.93 15.74 -19.28
CA MET A 1 -19.75 15.82 -18.38
C MET A 1 -18.99 17.09 -18.74
N LYS A 2 -18.70 17.98 -17.75
CA LYS A 2 -17.81 19.15 -17.94
C LYS A 2 -16.39 18.70 -17.58
N ILE A 3 -15.43 18.98 -18.45
CA ILE A 3 -13.99 18.77 -18.18
C ILE A 3 -13.42 20.11 -17.76
N VAL A 4 -12.74 20.15 -16.62
CA VAL A 4 -11.98 21.31 -16.13
C VAL A 4 -10.52 20.90 -16.10
N TRP A 5 -9.66 21.65 -16.79
CA TRP A 5 -8.23 21.47 -16.79
C TRP A 5 -7.61 22.33 -15.69
N GLY A 6 -6.77 21.73 -14.86
CA GLY A 6 -6.13 22.44 -13.76
C GLY A 6 -5.00 21.61 -13.14
N ASP A 7 -4.34 22.22 -12.16
CA ASP A 7 -3.22 21.66 -11.42
C ASP A 7 -3.62 21.53 -9.93
N LEU A 8 -3.62 20.31 -9.41
CA LEU A 8 -3.99 20.04 -8.01
C LEU A 8 -3.07 20.73 -7.00
N THR A 9 -1.86 21.13 -7.43
CA THR A 9 -0.95 21.93 -6.59
C THR A 9 -1.28 23.42 -6.58
N LYS A 10 -2.30 23.84 -7.32
CA LYS A 10 -2.80 25.22 -7.34
C LYS A 10 -4.16 25.31 -6.70
N TYR A 11 -4.24 25.97 -5.57
CA TYR A 11 -5.49 26.09 -4.80
C TYR A 11 -6.67 26.67 -5.61
N ALA A 12 -6.42 27.64 -6.47
CA ALA A 12 -7.49 28.26 -7.28
C ALA A 12 -8.16 27.25 -8.22
N ASP A 13 -7.37 26.38 -8.85
CA ASP A 13 -7.89 25.33 -9.75
C ASP A 13 -8.72 24.29 -8.97
N VAL A 14 -8.24 23.91 -7.77
CA VAL A 14 -8.97 22.97 -6.89
C VAL A 14 -10.26 23.60 -6.36
N LEU A 15 -10.23 24.89 -5.99
CA LEU A 15 -11.42 25.60 -5.52
C LEU A 15 -12.49 25.68 -6.60
N GLU A 16 -12.13 25.98 -7.86
CA GLU A 16 -13.04 25.96 -8.99
C GLU A 16 -13.67 24.58 -9.18
N LEU A 17 -12.86 23.53 -9.10
CA LEU A 17 -13.32 22.15 -9.28
C LEU A 17 -14.32 21.71 -8.20
N VAL A 18 -14.09 22.11 -6.95
CA VAL A 18 -14.91 21.72 -5.78
C VAL A 18 -16.18 22.56 -5.67
N THR A 19 -16.22 23.76 -6.25
CA THR A 19 -17.38 24.67 -6.15
C THR A 19 -18.65 24.05 -6.70
N GLY A 20 -19.65 23.89 -5.81
CA GLY A 20 -20.96 23.29 -6.14
C GLY A 20 -20.97 21.77 -6.25
N ALA A 21 -19.88 21.10 -5.85
CA ALA A 21 -19.82 19.64 -5.83
C ALA A 21 -20.55 19.06 -4.61
N GLY A 22 -21.35 18.00 -4.79
CA GLY A 22 -21.89 17.19 -3.69
C GLY A 22 -20.95 16.05 -3.29
N TYR A 23 -20.11 15.59 -4.22
CA TYR A 23 -19.09 14.57 -4.00
C TYR A 23 -17.75 15.01 -4.56
N VAL A 24 -16.69 14.76 -3.83
CA VAL A 24 -15.30 14.95 -4.28
C VAL A 24 -14.62 13.59 -4.26
N LEU A 25 -14.35 13.02 -5.44
CA LEU A 25 -13.62 11.76 -5.58
C LEU A 25 -12.17 12.06 -5.90
N HIS A 26 -11.31 12.01 -4.88
CA HIS A 26 -9.87 12.25 -5.06
C HIS A 26 -9.16 10.96 -5.49
N VAL A 27 -9.15 10.72 -6.79
CA VAL A 27 -8.51 9.56 -7.45
C VAL A 27 -7.14 9.93 -8.05
N GLY A 28 -6.90 11.24 -8.23
CA GLY A 28 -5.68 11.75 -8.85
C GLY A 28 -4.46 11.73 -7.92
N GLY A 29 -3.28 11.68 -8.52
CA GLY A 29 -2.00 11.75 -7.82
C GLY A 29 -0.87 11.14 -8.62
N MET A 30 0.37 11.34 -8.17
CA MET A 30 1.52 10.60 -8.70
C MET A 30 1.59 9.23 -8.05
N VAL A 31 1.77 8.19 -8.87
CA VAL A 31 1.78 6.77 -8.45
C VAL A 31 3.03 6.07 -8.96
N SER A 32 3.42 4.95 -8.32
CA SER A 32 4.50 4.11 -8.82
C SER A 32 4.14 3.51 -10.20
N PRO A 33 5.13 3.35 -11.12
CA PRO A 33 6.57 3.53 -10.90
C PRO A 33 7.06 4.99 -11.04
N ALA A 34 6.25 5.95 -11.49
CA ALA A 34 6.68 7.34 -11.65
C ALA A 34 7.13 7.96 -10.30
N ALA A 35 6.48 7.58 -9.21
CA ALA A 35 6.83 8.03 -7.87
C ALA A 35 8.25 7.61 -7.44
N ASP A 36 8.74 6.48 -7.95
CA ASP A 36 10.08 5.98 -7.65
C ASP A 36 11.17 6.78 -8.36
N TYR A 37 10.82 7.40 -9.50
CA TYR A 37 11.73 8.27 -10.27
C TYR A 37 11.69 9.73 -9.80
N TYR A 38 10.56 10.17 -9.22
CA TYR A 38 10.32 11.57 -8.84
C TYR A 38 9.75 11.68 -7.42
N PRO A 39 10.52 11.25 -6.38
CA PRO A 39 10.02 11.15 -5.01
C PRO A 39 9.58 12.51 -4.43
N VAL A 40 10.35 13.57 -4.66
CA VAL A 40 10.07 14.92 -4.15
C VAL A 40 8.78 15.47 -4.75
N SER A 41 8.66 15.42 -6.09
CA SER A 41 7.46 15.84 -6.81
C SER A 41 6.24 15.02 -6.39
N THR A 42 6.42 13.73 -6.10
CA THR A 42 5.35 12.85 -5.64
C THR A 42 4.81 13.29 -4.29
N ILE A 43 5.70 13.48 -3.31
CA ILE A 43 5.32 13.94 -1.97
C ILE A 43 4.62 15.29 -2.07
N LYS A 44 5.25 16.26 -2.76
CA LYS A 44 4.69 17.59 -2.95
C LYS A 44 3.29 17.53 -3.58
N THR A 45 3.14 16.83 -4.71
CA THR A 45 1.87 16.78 -5.44
C THR A 45 0.76 16.13 -4.63
N ASN A 46 1.01 14.95 -4.06
CA ASN A 46 -0.02 14.18 -3.38
C ASN A 46 -0.46 14.84 -2.05
N VAL A 47 0.48 15.39 -1.29
CA VAL A 47 0.19 16.07 -0.01
C VAL A 47 -0.50 17.41 -0.26
N THR A 48 0.05 18.26 -1.14
CA THR A 48 -0.55 19.58 -1.43
C THR A 48 -1.95 19.44 -2.05
N ALA A 49 -2.18 18.41 -2.88
CA ALA A 49 -3.52 18.15 -3.41
C ALA A 49 -4.53 17.85 -2.30
N ALA A 50 -4.16 17.03 -1.30
CA ALA A 50 -5.02 16.74 -0.15
C ALA A 50 -5.33 18.00 0.67
N GLU A 51 -4.32 18.81 0.98
CA GLU A 51 -4.48 20.10 1.69
C GLU A 51 -5.44 21.03 0.95
N HIS A 52 -5.24 21.19 -0.37
CA HIS A 52 -6.07 22.06 -1.19
C HIS A 52 -7.51 21.57 -1.29
N ILE A 53 -7.75 20.26 -1.40
CA ILE A 53 -9.09 19.69 -1.45
C ILE A 53 -9.81 19.94 -0.12
N VAL A 54 -9.17 19.62 1.02
CA VAL A 54 -9.77 19.88 2.35
C VAL A 54 -10.08 21.36 2.53
N ARG A 55 -9.16 22.25 2.18
CA ARG A 55 -9.35 23.71 2.25
C ARG A 55 -10.46 24.18 1.34
N ALA A 56 -10.54 23.66 0.12
CA ALA A 56 -11.57 24.05 -0.87
C ALA A 56 -12.97 23.58 -0.45
N VAL A 57 -13.09 22.37 0.12
CA VAL A 57 -14.35 21.85 0.68
C VAL A 57 -14.81 22.71 1.86
N LYS A 58 -13.92 23.02 2.81
CA LYS A 58 -14.22 23.90 3.95
C LYS A 58 -14.63 25.32 3.57
N ALA A 59 -14.20 25.79 2.40
CA ALA A 59 -14.56 27.10 1.88
C ALA A 59 -15.94 27.15 1.22
N GLN A 60 -16.62 26.00 1.06
CA GLN A 60 -17.98 25.97 0.49
C GLN A 60 -19.04 26.41 1.53
N PRO A 61 -20.20 26.89 1.10
CA PRO A 61 -21.27 27.32 2.01
C PRO A 61 -21.76 26.24 2.97
N ASN A 62 -21.83 24.98 2.51
CA ASN A 62 -22.32 23.83 3.27
C ASN A 62 -21.27 22.68 3.22
N PRO A 63 -20.11 22.80 3.87
CA PRO A 63 -19.04 21.81 3.79
C PRO A 63 -19.47 20.43 4.33
N ASP A 64 -20.39 20.39 5.30
CA ASP A 64 -20.88 19.14 5.90
C ASP A 64 -21.78 18.31 4.98
N GLU A 65 -22.31 18.90 3.91
CA GLU A 65 -23.07 18.19 2.89
C GLU A 65 -22.18 17.56 1.80
N ILE A 66 -20.91 17.99 1.71
CA ILE A 66 -19.98 17.50 0.70
C ILE A 66 -19.32 16.21 1.18
N LYS A 67 -19.45 15.17 0.39
CA LYS A 67 -18.88 13.85 0.66
C LYS A 67 -17.52 13.70 -0.04
N VAL A 68 -16.46 13.49 0.73
CA VAL A 68 -15.08 13.38 0.22
C VAL A 68 -14.63 11.92 0.26
N VAL A 69 -14.32 11.38 -0.90
CA VAL A 69 -13.78 10.02 -1.05
C VAL A 69 -12.32 10.13 -1.44
N TYR A 70 -11.43 9.78 -0.54
CA TYR A 70 -10.00 9.70 -0.78
C TYR A 70 -9.60 8.28 -1.16
N ILE A 71 -8.90 8.12 -2.26
CA ILE A 71 -8.29 6.84 -2.63
C ILE A 71 -6.91 6.77 -2.00
N GLY A 72 -6.81 6.06 -0.86
CA GLY A 72 -5.59 5.68 -0.17
C GLY A 72 -4.84 4.56 -0.88
N THR A 73 -3.97 3.87 -0.16
CA THR A 73 -3.22 2.72 -0.70
C THR A 73 -2.94 1.70 0.39
N VAL A 74 -2.96 0.42 0.04
CA VAL A 74 -2.52 -0.66 0.97
C VAL A 74 -1.00 -0.69 1.16
N ALA A 75 -0.23 0.08 0.37
CA ALA A 75 1.20 0.23 0.54
C ALA A 75 1.59 0.87 1.89
N GLU A 76 0.64 1.51 2.56
CA GLU A 76 0.82 2.12 3.88
C GLU A 76 1.20 1.11 4.98
N THR A 77 0.81 -0.16 4.83
CA THR A 77 1.03 -1.20 5.82
C THR A 77 2.25 -2.09 5.55
N GLY A 78 2.98 -1.80 4.47
CA GLY A 78 4.27 -2.40 4.15
C GLY A 78 4.28 -3.91 3.93
N ASP A 79 5.41 -4.53 4.23
CA ASP A 79 5.65 -5.97 4.01
C ASP A 79 4.90 -6.82 5.03
N ARG A 80 4.13 -7.77 4.51
CA ARG A 80 3.35 -8.73 5.29
C ARG A 80 3.67 -10.14 4.82
N SER A 81 4.79 -10.66 5.23
CA SER A 81 5.19 -12.01 4.90
C SER A 81 4.53 -13.05 5.81
N ILE A 82 4.50 -14.31 5.39
CA ILE A 82 4.02 -15.42 6.18
C ILE A 82 4.88 -15.56 7.46
N PRO A 83 4.28 -15.68 8.65
CA PRO A 83 2.88 -16.05 8.93
C PRO A 83 1.92 -14.88 9.18
N VAL A 84 2.36 -13.63 9.08
CA VAL A 84 1.55 -12.43 9.39
C VAL A 84 1.02 -11.74 8.13
N HIS A 85 0.82 -12.50 7.07
CA HIS A 85 0.40 -12.04 5.74
C HIS A 85 -1.08 -11.63 5.63
N TRP A 86 -1.83 -11.76 6.69
CA TRP A 86 -3.19 -11.21 6.80
C TRP A 86 -3.15 -9.87 7.50
N GLY A 87 -3.86 -8.90 6.93
CA GLY A 87 -3.94 -7.55 7.48
C GLY A 87 -5.36 -7.01 7.47
N ARG A 88 -5.53 -5.88 8.16
CA ARG A 88 -6.79 -5.14 8.27
C ARG A 88 -6.52 -3.66 8.50
N THR A 89 -7.55 -2.85 8.43
CA THR A 89 -7.47 -1.45 8.87
C THR A 89 -7.13 -1.39 10.36
N GLY A 90 -6.41 -0.34 10.77
CA GLY A 90 -5.91 -0.22 12.16
C GLY A 90 -4.57 -0.92 12.42
N ASP A 91 -4.12 -1.81 11.55
CA ASP A 91 -2.78 -2.39 11.60
C ASP A 91 -1.69 -1.29 11.49
N PRO A 92 -0.47 -1.51 12.03
CA PRO A 92 0.55 -0.46 12.05
C PRO A 92 0.89 0.04 10.65
N ILE A 93 0.96 1.36 10.51
CA ILE A 93 1.54 2.00 9.33
C ILE A 93 3.04 1.67 9.33
N GLN A 94 3.47 0.97 8.27
CA GLN A 94 4.85 0.55 8.07
C GLN A 94 5.22 0.70 6.61
N ILE A 95 5.71 1.86 6.23
CA ILE A 95 6.08 2.14 4.84
C ILE A 95 7.35 1.38 4.49
N SER A 96 7.33 0.62 3.41
CA SER A 96 8.55 -0.02 2.87
C SER A 96 9.63 1.03 2.60
N VAL A 97 10.87 0.69 2.90
CA VAL A 97 12.02 1.57 2.63
C VAL A 97 12.08 1.87 1.13
N TYR A 98 12.28 3.13 0.75
CA TYR A 98 12.21 3.66 -0.61
C TYR A 98 10.81 3.82 -1.20
N ASP A 99 9.73 3.48 -0.50
CA ASP A 99 8.37 3.69 -0.99
C ASP A 99 7.87 5.12 -0.70
N HIS A 100 8.34 6.07 -1.50
CA HIS A 100 7.95 7.48 -1.41
C HIS A 100 6.49 7.72 -1.80
N TYR A 101 5.93 6.84 -2.62
CA TYR A 101 4.51 6.86 -2.94
C TYR A 101 3.68 6.59 -1.69
N ALA A 102 3.94 5.47 -0.99
CA ALA A 102 3.24 5.15 0.24
C ALA A 102 3.37 6.27 1.27
N LEU A 103 4.57 6.84 1.44
CA LEU A 103 4.80 7.99 2.31
C LEU A 103 3.86 9.16 1.98
N SER A 104 3.78 9.54 0.71
CA SER A 104 2.92 10.64 0.28
C SER A 104 1.44 10.37 0.55
N LYS A 105 1.03 9.10 0.40
CA LYS A 105 -0.36 8.66 0.61
C LYS A 105 -0.73 8.62 2.10
N VAL A 106 0.16 8.15 2.97
CA VAL A 106 -0.02 8.19 4.43
C VAL A 106 -0.22 9.62 4.93
N ARG A 107 0.62 10.56 4.48
CA ARG A 107 0.46 11.98 4.85
C ARG A 107 -0.86 12.57 4.35
N ALA A 108 -1.25 12.26 3.11
CA ALA A 108 -2.51 12.71 2.55
C ALA A 108 -3.72 12.10 3.29
N GLU A 109 -3.66 10.83 3.67
CA GLU A 109 -4.72 10.17 4.46
C GLU A 109 -4.93 10.88 5.81
N ALA A 110 -3.84 11.17 6.52
CA ALA A 110 -3.91 11.89 7.80
C ALA A 110 -4.55 13.28 7.65
N ILE A 111 -4.26 14.01 6.56
CA ILE A 111 -4.88 15.32 6.26
C ILE A 111 -6.40 15.19 6.12
N PHE A 112 -6.90 14.17 5.42
CA PHE A 112 -8.35 13.94 5.32
C PHE A 112 -8.95 13.51 6.66
N ALA A 113 -8.31 12.60 7.36
CA ALA A 113 -8.80 12.08 8.64
C ALA A 113 -8.88 13.14 9.73
N GLU A 114 -7.88 14.03 9.80
CA GLU A 114 -7.79 15.13 10.78
C GLU A 114 -8.43 16.42 10.25
N SER A 115 -9.08 16.37 9.09
CA SER A 115 -9.69 17.55 8.47
C SER A 115 -10.84 18.16 9.28
N GLY A 116 -11.50 17.40 10.14
CA GLY A 116 -12.74 17.81 10.80
C GLY A 116 -13.95 17.85 9.86
N LEU A 117 -13.83 17.39 8.61
CA LEU A 117 -14.99 17.24 7.71
C LEU A 117 -15.92 16.14 8.22
N ARG A 118 -17.22 16.36 8.08
CA ARG A 118 -18.23 15.39 8.53
C ARG A 118 -18.23 14.11 7.70
N HIS A 119 -18.10 14.23 6.39
CA HIS A 119 -18.19 13.11 5.46
C HIS A 119 -16.88 12.97 4.67
N TRP A 120 -15.98 12.18 5.18
CA TRP A 120 -14.80 11.69 4.45
C TRP A 120 -14.68 10.18 4.62
N VAL A 121 -14.02 9.54 3.67
CA VAL A 121 -13.65 8.13 3.74
C VAL A 121 -12.31 7.91 3.05
N SER A 122 -11.44 7.08 3.64
CA SER A 122 -10.24 6.58 2.98
C SER A 122 -10.49 5.17 2.47
N LEU A 123 -10.38 5.00 1.16
CA LEU A 123 -10.46 3.71 0.48
C LEU A 123 -9.06 3.31 0.03
N ARG A 124 -8.39 2.45 0.80
CA ARG A 124 -7.03 1.98 0.55
C ARG A 124 -7.02 1.00 -0.61
N GLN A 125 -6.63 1.49 -1.78
CA GLN A 125 -6.58 0.72 -3.01
C GLN A 125 -5.42 -0.27 -2.98
N SER A 126 -5.71 -1.54 -3.27
CA SER A 126 -4.69 -2.55 -3.52
C SER A 126 -4.19 -2.51 -4.97
N GLY A 127 -3.33 -3.44 -5.35
CA GLY A 127 -2.87 -3.56 -6.73
C GLY A 127 -4.04 -3.70 -7.70
N ILE A 128 -4.02 -2.90 -8.78
CA ILE A 128 -5.12 -2.85 -9.76
C ILE A 128 -4.80 -3.75 -10.95
N LEU A 129 -5.70 -4.68 -11.24
CA LEU A 129 -5.66 -5.50 -12.45
C LEU A 129 -6.38 -4.78 -13.60
N TYR A 130 -5.67 -4.57 -14.71
CA TYR A 130 -6.19 -3.93 -15.94
C TYR A 130 -5.40 -4.37 -17.17
N GLY A 131 -5.95 -4.17 -18.38
CA GLY A 131 -5.38 -4.72 -19.61
C GLY A 131 -3.93 -4.32 -19.88
N ASN A 132 -3.55 -3.06 -19.66
CA ASN A 132 -2.19 -2.60 -19.91
C ASN A 132 -1.13 -3.21 -18.99
N LEU A 133 -1.54 -3.86 -17.88
CA LEU A 133 -0.60 -4.58 -17.01
C LEU A 133 0.12 -5.72 -17.76
N LEU A 134 -0.54 -6.34 -18.73
CA LEU A 134 0.06 -7.37 -19.60
C LEU A 134 1.22 -6.85 -20.47
N LYS A 135 1.35 -5.53 -20.62
CA LYS A 135 2.37 -4.87 -21.45
C LYS A 135 3.56 -4.36 -20.66
N LYS A 136 3.39 -4.21 -19.33
CA LYS A 136 4.38 -3.55 -18.48
C LYS A 136 5.35 -4.58 -17.91
N MET A 137 6.59 -4.48 -18.34
CA MET A 137 7.73 -5.22 -17.83
C MET A 137 8.76 -4.19 -17.34
N GLU A 138 8.72 -3.88 -16.06
CA GLU A 138 9.54 -2.83 -15.44
C GLU A 138 10.33 -3.41 -14.25
N PRO A 139 11.47 -2.80 -13.84
CA PRO A 139 12.29 -3.30 -12.74
C PRO A 139 11.53 -3.55 -11.44
N ILE A 140 10.49 -2.76 -11.14
CA ILE A 140 9.67 -2.88 -9.93
C ILE A 140 9.04 -4.28 -9.77
N MET A 141 8.81 -5.02 -10.85
CA MET A 141 8.29 -6.39 -10.77
C MET A 141 9.21 -7.31 -9.95
N TYR A 142 10.53 -7.05 -9.97
CA TYR A 142 11.51 -7.83 -9.22
C TYR A 142 11.65 -7.38 -7.76
N HIS A 143 11.07 -6.24 -7.38
CA HIS A 143 11.03 -5.79 -6.00
C HIS A 143 9.99 -6.54 -5.15
N VAL A 144 9.09 -7.27 -5.79
CA VAL A 144 8.05 -8.04 -5.11
C VAL A 144 8.57 -9.45 -4.81
N PRO A 145 8.64 -9.89 -3.54
CA PRO A 145 9.04 -11.25 -3.20
C PRO A 145 8.13 -12.30 -3.86
N MET A 146 8.70 -13.40 -4.35
CA MET A 146 7.92 -14.47 -5.00
C MET A 146 6.86 -15.10 -4.08
N ASN A 147 7.16 -15.19 -2.79
CA ASN A 147 6.21 -15.64 -1.76
C ASN A 147 5.40 -14.49 -1.15
N GLY A 148 5.64 -13.23 -1.55
CA GLY A 148 4.83 -12.10 -1.16
C GLY A 148 3.39 -12.26 -1.65
N VAL A 149 2.43 -11.81 -0.86
CA VAL A 149 1.00 -11.97 -1.14
C VAL A 149 0.32 -10.64 -1.39
N LEU A 150 -0.74 -10.64 -2.19
CA LEU A 150 -1.60 -9.47 -2.36
C LEU A 150 -3.02 -9.91 -2.70
N GLU A 151 -4.00 -9.28 -2.04
CA GLU A 151 -5.38 -9.33 -2.51
C GLU A 151 -5.58 -8.21 -3.54
N TRP A 152 -5.63 -8.60 -4.81
CA TRP A 152 -5.77 -7.67 -5.92
C TRP A 152 -7.20 -7.14 -6.06
N ALA A 153 -7.35 -6.00 -6.75
CA ALA A 153 -8.63 -5.49 -7.18
C ALA A 153 -8.67 -5.31 -8.69
N THR A 154 -9.84 -5.56 -9.32
CA THR A 154 -10.01 -5.25 -10.74
C THR A 154 -10.33 -3.76 -10.92
N VAL A 155 -9.92 -3.17 -12.04
CA VAL A 155 -10.25 -1.78 -12.36
C VAL A 155 -11.77 -1.58 -12.48
N GLU A 156 -12.49 -2.60 -12.93
CA GLU A 156 -13.94 -2.59 -13.05
C GLU A 156 -14.63 -2.59 -11.68
N ASP A 157 -14.11 -3.38 -10.70
CA ASP A 157 -14.62 -3.38 -9.33
C ASP A 157 -14.36 -2.03 -8.66
N SER A 158 -13.15 -1.48 -8.80
CA SER A 158 -12.82 -0.16 -8.27
C SER A 158 -13.72 0.94 -8.88
N GLY A 159 -13.98 0.87 -10.19
CA GLY A 159 -14.90 1.81 -10.85
C GLY A 159 -16.36 1.66 -10.38
N ARG A 160 -16.84 0.42 -10.16
CA ARG A 160 -18.18 0.19 -9.57
C ARG A 160 -18.26 0.70 -8.15
N LEU A 161 -17.22 0.47 -7.34
CA LEU A 161 -17.14 0.99 -5.98
C LEU A 161 -17.35 2.51 -5.94
N LEU A 162 -16.57 3.26 -6.73
CA LEU A 162 -16.69 4.73 -6.78
C LEU A 162 -18.10 5.17 -7.17
N ARG A 163 -18.73 4.48 -8.13
CA ARG A 163 -20.13 4.77 -8.51
C ARG A 163 -21.09 4.47 -7.36
N LYS A 164 -20.90 3.37 -6.63
CA LYS A 164 -21.76 2.96 -5.51
C LYS A 164 -21.65 3.90 -4.32
N VAL A 165 -20.46 4.36 -3.98
CA VAL A 165 -20.23 5.32 -2.90
C VAL A 165 -20.93 6.67 -3.16
N CYS A 166 -21.19 7.01 -4.42
CA CYS A 166 -21.98 8.20 -4.79
C CYS A 166 -23.51 7.97 -4.75
N GLY A 167 -23.98 6.83 -4.25
CA GLY A 167 -25.40 6.53 -4.09
C GLY A 167 -26.00 7.14 -2.82
N ASP A 168 -27.33 7.19 -2.77
CA ASP A 168 -28.07 7.74 -1.62
C ASP A 168 -28.22 6.73 -0.45
N ASP A 169 -27.88 5.47 -0.68
CA ASP A 169 -28.03 4.33 0.23
C ASP A 169 -26.80 4.07 1.09
N ILE A 170 -25.77 4.92 1.04
CA ILE A 170 -24.58 4.81 1.89
C ILE A 170 -24.90 5.35 3.30
N PRO A 171 -24.86 4.51 4.34
CA PRO A 171 -25.25 4.91 5.68
C PRO A 171 -24.22 5.83 6.35
N GLU A 172 -24.63 6.56 7.39
CA GLU A 172 -23.79 7.55 8.08
C GLU A 172 -22.54 6.91 8.70
N GLU A 173 -22.63 5.70 9.23
CA GLU A 173 -21.50 4.98 9.82
C GLU A 173 -20.42 4.56 8.82
N PHE A 174 -20.66 4.66 7.52
CA PHE A 174 -19.66 4.44 6.48
C PHE A 174 -18.58 5.54 6.48
N TRP A 175 -18.97 6.78 6.84
CA TRP A 175 -18.07 7.93 6.80
C TRP A 175 -17.13 7.98 8.01
N ARG A 176 -16.04 8.75 7.88
CA ARG A 176 -14.96 8.90 8.85
C ARG A 176 -14.28 7.57 9.18
N ARG A 177 -14.12 6.71 8.15
CA ARG A 177 -13.50 5.39 8.25
C ARG A 177 -12.48 5.12 7.17
N PHE A 178 -11.80 4.01 7.35
CA PHE A 178 -10.79 3.46 6.46
C PHE A 178 -11.28 2.09 5.99
N TYR A 179 -11.06 1.76 4.72
CA TYR A 179 -11.43 0.46 4.15
C TYR A 179 -10.36 -0.02 3.17
N ASN A 180 -10.08 -1.32 3.17
CA ASN A 180 -9.23 -1.96 2.19
C ASN A 180 -10.05 -2.38 0.97
N ILE A 181 -9.62 -2.01 -0.23
CA ILE A 181 -10.24 -2.41 -1.50
C ILE A 181 -9.57 -3.69 -1.99
N GLY A 182 -10.35 -4.77 -2.13
CA GLY A 182 -9.94 -6.02 -2.74
C GLY A 182 -11.10 -6.66 -3.48
N SER A 183 -10.83 -7.41 -4.56
CA SER A 183 -11.86 -8.14 -5.33
C SER A 183 -12.23 -9.51 -4.73
N GLY A 184 -11.81 -9.79 -3.50
CA GLY A 184 -12.18 -10.95 -2.74
C GLY A 184 -11.25 -12.16 -2.95
N ARG A 185 -11.66 -13.29 -2.39
CA ARG A 185 -10.85 -14.51 -2.23
C ARG A 185 -10.15 -14.98 -3.51
N SER A 186 -10.83 -14.97 -4.67
CA SER A 186 -10.28 -15.41 -5.95
C SER A 186 -9.07 -14.57 -6.39
N TYR A 187 -8.93 -13.35 -5.85
CA TYR A 187 -7.87 -12.40 -6.19
C TYR A 187 -6.75 -12.33 -5.14
N ARG A 188 -6.73 -13.26 -4.17
CA ARG A 188 -5.66 -13.45 -3.18
C ARG A 188 -4.58 -14.33 -3.78
N LEU A 189 -3.51 -13.71 -4.26
CA LEU A 189 -2.45 -14.39 -5.00
C LEU A 189 -1.09 -14.15 -4.33
N THR A 190 -0.21 -15.16 -4.43
CA THR A 190 1.23 -14.90 -4.28
C THR A 190 1.76 -14.21 -5.53
N ASN A 191 2.91 -13.53 -5.42
CA ASN A 191 3.55 -12.94 -6.60
C ASN A 191 3.88 -14.02 -7.65
N PHE A 192 4.31 -15.20 -7.20
CA PHE A 192 4.53 -16.33 -8.13
C PHE A 192 3.26 -16.67 -8.92
N GLN A 193 2.10 -16.75 -8.27
CA GLN A 193 0.82 -17.05 -8.94
C GLN A 193 0.40 -15.92 -9.88
N PHE A 194 0.63 -14.67 -9.48
CA PHE A 194 0.33 -13.50 -10.30
C PHE A 194 1.16 -13.49 -11.59
N GLU A 195 2.48 -13.66 -11.49
CA GLU A 195 3.37 -13.75 -12.65
C GLU A 195 3.04 -14.95 -13.54
N GLU A 196 2.69 -16.09 -12.94
CA GLU A 196 2.27 -17.29 -13.64
C GLU A 196 1.00 -17.03 -14.46
N LEU A 197 0.01 -16.32 -13.92
CA LEU A 197 -1.22 -15.96 -14.61
C LEU A 197 -0.94 -15.03 -15.80
N ILE A 198 -0.12 -14.01 -15.64
CA ILE A 198 0.29 -13.11 -16.73
C ILE A 198 0.93 -13.89 -17.86
N LEU A 199 1.98 -14.65 -17.54
CA LEU A 199 2.78 -15.33 -18.56
C LEU A 199 2.03 -16.46 -19.26
N ARG A 200 1.17 -17.19 -18.55
CA ARG A 200 0.29 -18.20 -19.15
C ARG A 200 -0.78 -17.56 -20.03
N THR A 201 -1.35 -16.43 -19.61
CA THR A 201 -2.32 -15.67 -20.40
C THR A 201 -1.72 -15.21 -21.72
N LEU A 202 -0.45 -14.77 -21.70
CA LEU A 202 0.32 -14.43 -22.90
C LEU A 202 0.82 -15.66 -23.68
N GLY A 203 0.67 -16.88 -23.15
CA GLY A 203 1.13 -18.11 -23.80
C GLY A 203 2.64 -18.33 -23.74
N LEU A 204 3.38 -17.60 -22.90
CA LEU A 204 4.85 -17.62 -22.79
C LEU A 204 5.41 -18.78 -21.95
N GLY A 205 4.58 -19.62 -21.35
CA GLY A 205 4.98 -20.85 -20.68
C GLY A 205 5.05 -20.77 -19.15
N GLY A 206 5.02 -19.59 -18.55
CA GLY A 206 4.96 -19.38 -17.10
C GLY A 206 6.27 -18.91 -16.45
N THR A 207 6.19 -18.65 -15.16
CA THR A 207 7.21 -17.97 -14.33
C THR A 207 8.57 -18.69 -14.36
N LYS A 208 8.59 -19.99 -14.18
CA LYS A 208 9.83 -20.79 -14.15
C LYS A 208 10.60 -20.78 -15.47
N ALA A 209 9.88 -20.61 -16.60
CA ALA A 209 10.50 -20.57 -17.91
C ALA A 209 11.25 -19.24 -18.17
N LEU A 210 10.78 -18.13 -17.61
CA LEU A 210 11.26 -16.78 -17.94
C LEU A 210 12.08 -16.11 -16.84
N PHE A 211 11.98 -16.56 -15.58
CA PHE A 211 12.70 -15.96 -14.46
C PHE A 211 13.61 -16.93 -13.72
N GLN A 212 14.47 -16.36 -12.87
CA GLN A 212 15.17 -17.08 -11.82
C GLN A 212 14.71 -16.55 -10.46
N PRO A 213 14.63 -17.41 -9.43
CA PRO A 213 14.08 -16.98 -8.14
C PRO A 213 14.89 -15.88 -7.46
N ASN A 214 16.21 -15.89 -7.59
CA ASN A 214 17.11 -14.89 -7.01
C ASN A 214 17.10 -13.51 -7.72
N TRP A 215 16.30 -13.34 -8.78
CA TRP A 215 16.10 -12.00 -9.37
C TRP A 215 15.11 -11.17 -8.55
N PHE A 216 14.27 -11.82 -7.75
CA PHE A 216 13.26 -11.21 -6.93
C PHE A 216 13.77 -10.96 -5.52
N THR A 217 13.30 -9.90 -4.90
CA THR A 217 13.62 -9.59 -3.51
C THR A 217 13.03 -10.63 -2.54
N THR A 218 13.43 -10.57 -1.28
CA THR A 218 12.93 -11.48 -0.24
C THR A 218 12.03 -10.77 0.78
N ARG A 219 12.06 -9.43 0.81
CA ARG A 219 11.33 -8.59 1.76
C ARG A 219 11.19 -7.15 1.26
N ASN A 220 10.57 -6.28 2.05
CA ASN A 220 10.47 -4.83 1.85
C ASN A 220 9.58 -4.42 0.67
N PHE A 221 8.53 -5.16 0.40
CA PHE A 221 7.50 -4.74 -0.54
C PHE A 221 6.11 -4.95 0.07
N HIS A 222 5.24 -3.97 -0.10
CA HIS A 222 3.90 -4.05 0.46
C HIS A 222 3.07 -5.16 -0.15
N GLY A 223 2.30 -5.86 0.69
CA GLY A 223 1.39 -6.88 0.21
C GLY A 223 0.79 -7.70 1.34
N GLN A 224 -0.53 -7.90 1.29
CA GLN A 224 -1.26 -8.67 2.28
C GLN A 224 -2.58 -9.17 1.70
N TYR A 225 -3.14 -10.20 2.34
CA TYR A 225 -4.55 -10.54 2.23
C TYR A 225 -5.33 -9.77 3.29
N PHE A 226 -6.58 -9.41 3.00
CA PHE A 226 -7.40 -8.66 3.94
C PHE A 226 -8.42 -9.56 4.62
N VAL A 227 -8.50 -9.47 5.96
CA VAL A 227 -9.58 -10.09 6.72
C VAL A 227 -10.85 -9.24 6.73
N ASP A 228 -10.73 -7.96 6.37
CA ASP A 228 -11.78 -6.95 6.46
C ASP A 228 -12.25 -6.37 5.10
N SER A 229 -11.70 -6.82 3.96
CA SER A 229 -12.13 -6.29 2.66
C SER A 229 -13.62 -6.57 2.35
N ASP A 230 -14.23 -7.57 2.99
CA ASP A 230 -15.65 -7.90 2.86
C ASP A 230 -16.57 -6.88 3.56
N VAL A 231 -16.05 -6.09 4.51
CA VAL A 231 -16.81 -5.00 5.15
C VAL A 231 -17.20 -3.94 4.10
N LEU A 232 -16.27 -3.55 3.24
CA LEU A 232 -16.54 -2.59 2.15
C LEU A 232 -17.52 -3.18 1.12
N GLU A 233 -17.37 -4.47 0.79
CA GLU A 233 -18.33 -5.18 -0.08
C GLU A 233 -19.73 -5.18 0.52
N GLY A 234 -19.85 -5.36 1.84
CA GLY A 234 -21.13 -5.33 2.55
C GLY A 234 -21.87 -3.99 2.41
N TYR A 235 -21.14 -2.87 2.36
CA TYR A 235 -21.74 -1.54 2.14
C TYR A 235 -22.07 -1.26 0.68
N CYS A 236 -21.18 -1.64 -0.24
CA CYS A 236 -21.20 -1.12 -1.60
C CYS A 236 -21.59 -2.15 -2.67
N HIS A 237 -21.51 -3.46 -2.40
CA HIS A 237 -21.80 -4.53 -3.35
C HIS A 237 -21.15 -4.27 -4.73
N PHE A 238 -19.84 -4.09 -4.73
CA PHE A 238 -19.11 -3.62 -5.91
C PHE A 238 -18.37 -4.74 -6.68
N ARG A 239 -18.17 -5.91 -6.04
CA ARG A 239 -17.42 -7.01 -6.65
C ARG A 239 -18.21 -7.73 -7.73
N ALA A 240 -17.53 -8.09 -8.84
CA ALA A 240 -18.11 -8.96 -9.87
C ALA A 240 -18.09 -10.44 -9.49
N ASN A 241 -17.23 -10.84 -8.55
CA ASN A 241 -17.03 -12.21 -8.08
C ASN A 241 -16.66 -13.21 -9.20
N ASN A 242 -16.03 -12.73 -10.28
CA ASN A 242 -15.54 -13.60 -11.36
C ASN A 242 -14.27 -14.33 -10.90
N PRO A 243 -14.01 -15.58 -11.33
CA PRO A 243 -12.73 -16.25 -11.12
C PRO A 243 -11.58 -15.46 -11.75
N VAL A 244 -10.44 -15.37 -11.06
CA VAL A 244 -9.29 -14.59 -11.50
C VAL A 244 -8.73 -15.05 -12.84
N GLU A 245 -8.74 -16.36 -13.12
CA GLU A 245 -8.29 -16.92 -14.39
C GLU A 245 -9.19 -16.51 -15.56
N GLU A 246 -10.49 -16.37 -15.31
CA GLU A 246 -11.44 -15.88 -16.32
C GLU A 246 -11.21 -14.41 -16.60
N TYR A 247 -10.97 -13.62 -15.55
CA TYR A 247 -10.62 -12.21 -15.67
C TYR A 247 -9.35 -12.02 -16.51
N PHE A 248 -8.27 -12.74 -16.22
CA PHE A 248 -7.03 -12.67 -17.00
C PHE A 248 -7.22 -13.03 -18.47
N ARG A 249 -8.01 -14.06 -18.78
CA ARG A 249 -8.39 -14.38 -20.18
C ARG A 249 -9.15 -13.24 -20.85
N GLY A 250 -9.95 -12.51 -20.08
CA GLY A 250 -10.65 -11.30 -20.53
C GLY A 250 -9.71 -10.15 -20.85
N LEU A 251 -8.66 -9.95 -20.04
CA LEU A 251 -7.66 -8.89 -20.24
C LEU A 251 -6.96 -8.99 -21.60
N LEU A 252 -6.70 -10.20 -22.11
CA LEU A 252 -6.06 -10.40 -23.39
C LEU A 252 -6.89 -9.84 -24.58
N LYS A 253 -8.20 -9.65 -24.37
CA LYS A 253 -9.08 -9.02 -25.37
C LYS A 253 -8.97 -7.50 -25.37
N GLN A 254 -8.48 -6.92 -24.28
CA GLN A 254 -8.37 -5.47 -24.09
C GLN A 254 -7.03 -4.90 -24.58
N VAL A 255 -6.06 -5.78 -24.89
CA VAL A 255 -4.76 -5.36 -25.42
C VAL A 255 -4.71 -5.52 -26.95
N GLU A 256 -3.73 -4.90 -27.60
CA GLU A 256 -3.53 -4.95 -29.04
C GLU A 256 -3.33 -6.40 -29.53
N PHE A 257 -3.81 -6.69 -30.73
CA PHE A 257 -3.87 -8.06 -31.24
C PHE A 257 -2.52 -8.78 -31.25
N TYR A 258 -1.41 -8.07 -31.43
CA TYR A 258 -0.07 -8.68 -31.47
C TYR A 258 0.36 -9.27 -30.11
N PHE A 259 -0.17 -8.78 -28.97
CA PHE A 259 0.05 -9.44 -27.67
C PHE A 259 -0.59 -10.84 -27.62
N ARG A 260 -1.67 -11.06 -28.39
CA ARG A 260 -2.28 -12.39 -28.52
C ARG A 260 -1.39 -13.37 -29.29
N LEU A 261 -0.38 -12.87 -30.00
CA LEU A 261 0.63 -13.66 -30.70
C LEU A 261 1.89 -13.90 -29.86
N ALA A 262 1.95 -13.41 -28.62
CA ALA A 262 3.10 -13.57 -27.73
C ALA A 262 3.49 -15.04 -27.53
N PHE A 263 2.52 -15.98 -27.62
CA PHE A 263 2.77 -17.41 -27.55
C PHE A 263 3.79 -17.92 -28.58
N LEU A 264 3.96 -17.23 -29.70
CA LEU A 264 4.99 -17.55 -30.72
C LEU A 264 6.42 -17.37 -30.15
N GLY A 265 6.58 -16.59 -29.09
CA GLY A 265 7.83 -16.44 -28.35
C GLY A 265 8.19 -17.62 -27.45
N ARG A 266 7.24 -18.53 -27.15
CA ARG A 266 7.43 -19.63 -26.22
C ARG A 266 8.64 -20.54 -26.54
N PRO A 267 8.91 -20.93 -27.81
CA PRO A 267 10.12 -21.71 -28.14
C PRO A 267 11.43 -20.97 -27.83
N TRP A 268 11.37 -19.64 -27.75
CA TRP A 268 12.50 -18.76 -27.51
C TRP A 268 12.62 -18.35 -26.02
N ALA A 269 11.82 -18.95 -25.12
CA ALA A 269 11.81 -18.62 -23.71
C ALA A 269 13.22 -18.57 -23.06
N PRO A 270 14.18 -19.48 -23.35
CA PRO A 270 15.54 -19.38 -22.79
C PRO A 270 16.27 -18.12 -23.25
N LEU A 271 16.07 -17.65 -24.47
CA LEU A 271 16.66 -16.41 -24.98
C LEU A 271 15.98 -15.20 -24.41
N LEU A 272 14.62 -15.21 -24.33
CA LEU A 272 13.84 -14.16 -23.67
C LEU A 272 14.26 -13.99 -22.20
N LYS A 273 14.42 -15.10 -21.47
CA LYS A 273 14.93 -15.11 -20.10
C LYS A 273 16.30 -14.45 -20.02
N ARG A 274 17.24 -14.87 -20.87
CA ARG A 274 18.64 -14.44 -20.81
C ARG A 274 18.84 -13.00 -21.24
N PHE A 275 18.20 -12.54 -22.30
CA PHE A 275 18.50 -11.27 -22.93
C PHE A 275 17.47 -10.18 -22.59
N TRP A 276 16.22 -10.52 -22.37
CA TRP A 276 15.18 -9.53 -22.09
C TRP A 276 14.87 -9.46 -20.59
N MET A 277 14.35 -10.54 -19.98
CA MET A 277 13.96 -10.50 -18.58
C MET A 277 15.13 -10.18 -17.64
N LYS A 278 16.29 -10.77 -17.90
CA LYS A 278 17.48 -10.46 -17.12
C LYS A 278 17.94 -9.01 -17.25
N SER A 279 17.85 -8.41 -18.46
CA SER A 279 18.24 -7.01 -18.67
C SER A 279 17.37 -6.03 -17.88
N ILE A 280 16.09 -6.37 -17.67
CA ILE A 280 15.19 -5.57 -16.82
C ILE A 280 15.67 -5.66 -15.35
N ALA A 281 16.03 -6.84 -14.86
CA ALA A 281 16.59 -7.01 -13.52
C ALA A 281 17.99 -6.34 -13.36
N GLU A 282 18.68 -6.08 -14.45
CA GLU A 282 19.99 -5.39 -14.51
C GLU A 282 19.87 -3.88 -14.82
N THR A 283 18.64 -3.33 -14.86
CA THR A 283 18.43 -1.90 -15.13
C THR A 283 19.19 -1.03 -14.13
N PRO A 284 20.01 -0.07 -14.58
CA PRO A 284 20.77 0.80 -13.69
C PRO A 284 19.89 1.47 -12.62
N VAL A 285 20.38 1.53 -11.39
CA VAL A 285 19.74 2.11 -10.19
C VAL A 285 18.51 1.33 -9.70
N TYR A 286 17.67 0.81 -10.60
CA TYR A 286 16.36 0.23 -10.22
C TYR A 286 16.32 -1.31 -10.26
N GLY A 287 17.25 -1.94 -10.94
CA GLY A 287 17.26 -3.40 -11.09
C GLY A 287 17.91 -4.10 -9.90
N THR A 288 17.29 -5.18 -9.44
CA THR A 288 17.77 -5.97 -8.29
C THR A 288 19.14 -6.59 -8.52
N LEU A 289 19.41 -7.11 -9.73
CA LEU A 289 20.72 -7.64 -10.09
C LEU A 289 21.77 -6.53 -10.26
N TRP A 290 21.35 -5.33 -10.63
CA TRP A 290 22.24 -4.17 -10.65
C TRP A 290 22.67 -3.79 -9.23
N TRP A 291 21.77 -3.81 -8.25
CA TRP A 291 22.12 -3.56 -6.84
C TRP A 291 23.15 -4.54 -6.33
N ALA A 292 22.92 -5.84 -6.58
CA ALA A 292 23.85 -6.89 -6.15
C ALA A 292 25.22 -6.76 -6.80
N LYS A 293 25.27 -6.50 -8.11
CA LYS A 293 26.52 -6.33 -8.88
C LYS A 293 27.33 -5.11 -8.46
N ASN A 294 26.64 -4.02 -8.08
CA ASN A 294 27.28 -2.76 -7.67
C ASN A 294 27.44 -2.65 -6.15
N HIS A 295 27.14 -3.72 -5.41
CA HIS A 295 27.24 -3.76 -3.95
C HIS A 295 26.51 -2.57 -3.27
N ASN A 296 25.31 -2.22 -3.78
CA ASN A 296 24.49 -1.17 -3.17
C ASN A 296 24.01 -1.62 -1.79
N LYS A 297 24.79 -1.29 -0.75
CA LYS A 297 24.60 -1.78 0.61
C LYS A 297 23.19 -1.46 1.13
N ALA A 298 22.70 -0.25 0.90
CA ALA A 298 21.39 0.18 1.41
C ALA A 298 20.26 -0.66 0.78
N ARG A 299 20.25 -0.80 -0.56
CA ARG A 299 19.27 -1.63 -1.27
C ARG A 299 19.40 -3.11 -0.90
N MET A 300 20.62 -3.63 -0.82
CA MET A 300 20.85 -5.03 -0.45
C MET A 300 20.35 -5.32 0.97
N ASN A 301 20.58 -4.43 1.93
CA ASN A 301 20.07 -4.58 3.29
C ASN A 301 18.55 -4.49 3.33
N ALA A 302 17.95 -3.48 2.67
CA ALA A 302 16.52 -3.27 2.69
C ALA A 302 15.74 -4.43 2.07
N PHE A 303 16.18 -4.93 0.92
CA PHE A 303 15.41 -5.87 0.11
C PHE A 303 15.81 -7.33 0.23
N TYR A 304 16.99 -7.62 0.80
CA TYR A 304 17.54 -9.00 0.89
C TYR A 304 18.06 -9.36 2.28
N GLY A 305 18.22 -8.40 3.19
CA GLY A 305 18.93 -8.62 4.44
C GLY A 305 20.45 -8.60 4.29
N GLY A 306 20.96 -8.07 3.19
CA GLY A 306 22.37 -7.88 2.90
C GLY A 306 22.90 -8.72 1.73
N GLN A 307 24.11 -8.40 1.31
CA GLN A 307 24.80 -9.06 0.19
C GLN A 307 24.99 -10.56 0.44
N ALA A 308 25.38 -10.95 1.65
CA ALA A 308 25.61 -12.37 2.00
C ALA A 308 24.30 -13.18 1.96
N ALA A 309 23.17 -12.60 2.36
CA ALA A 309 21.88 -13.26 2.25
C ALA A 309 21.47 -13.46 0.78
N PHE A 310 21.70 -12.45 -0.06
CA PHE A 310 21.46 -12.57 -1.50
C PHE A 310 22.28 -13.69 -2.15
N GLU A 311 23.57 -13.82 -1.81
CA GLU A 311 24.47 -14.84 -2.37
C GLU A 311 24.06 -16.26 -2.01
N GLN A 312 23.27 -16.44 -0.94
CA GLN A 312 22.72 -17.74 -0.53
C GLN A 312 21.38 -18.07 -1.21
N LEU A 313 20.78 -17.15 -1.94
CA LEU A 313 19.50 -17.39 -2.60
C LEU A 313 19.61 -18.44 -3.69
N PRO A 314 18.62 -19.35 -3.78
CA PRO A 314 18.60 -20.35 -4.84
C PRO A 314 18.48 -19.69 -6.21
N THR A 315 19.31 -20.13 -7.15
CA THR A 315 19.25 -19.71 -8.55
C THR A 315 18.35 -20.60 -9.40
N ARG A 316 17.93 -21.75 -8.84
CA ARG A 316 17.09 -22.74 -9.50
C ARG A 316 15.75 -22.86 -8.77
N TRP A 317 14.69 -23.06 -9.52
CA TRP A 317 13.34 -23.20 -8.95
C TRP A 317 13.16 -24.50 -8.15
N GLU A 318 13.95 -25.54 -8.44
CA GLU A 318 13.92 -26.81 -7.71
C GLU A 318 14.39 -26.64 -6.25
N ASP A 319 15.24 -25.66 -6.02
CA ASP A 319 15.83 -25.37 -4.71
C ASP A 319 15.08 -24.25 -3.98
N PHE A 320 14.11 -23.59 -4.64
CA PHE A 320 13.33 -22.50 -4.06
C PHE A 320 12.01 -23.00 -3.46
N ALA A 321 11.82 -22.73 -2.17
CA ALA A 321 10.61 -23.12 -1.43
C ALA A 321 9.44 -22.16 -1.72
N LEU A 322 8.62 -22.50 -2.73
CA LEU A 322 7.38 -21.77 -3.00
C LEU A 322 6.36 -22.02 -1.88
N GLN A 323 5.69 -20.94 -1.47
CA GLN A 323 4.64 -20.96 -0.46
C GLN A 323 3.30 -20.57 -1.09
N PHE A 324 2.25 -21.30 -0.72
CA PHE A 324 0.88 -21.06 -1.18
C PHE A 324 -0.03 -21.04 0.04
N PRO A 325 -0.15 -19.89 0.73
CA PRO A 325 -0.96 -19.79 1.93
C PRO A 325 -2.45 -19.96 1.61
N ASP A 326 -3.21 -20.43 2.61
CA ASP A 326 -4.66 -20.51 2.48
C ASP A 326 -5.24 -19.10 2.29
N THR A 327 -6.17 -19.00 1.35
CA THR A 327 -6.86 -17.75 1.00
C THR A 327 -8.20 -17.56 1.72
N ASN A 328 -8.58 -18.50 2.59
CA ASN A 328 -9.82 -18.45 3.37
C ASN A 328 -9.61 -17.63 4.65
N THR A 329 -10.46 -16.64 4.88
CA THR A 329 -10.47 -15.85 6.13
C THR A 329 -10.81 -16.66 7.38
N ASP A 330 -11.53 -17.78 7.21
CA ASP A 330 -11.90 -18.67 8.33
C ASP A 330 -10.84 -19.73 8.63
N SER A 331 -9.69 -19.68 7.92
CA SER A 331 -8.61 -20.63 8.12
C SER A 331 -7.98 -20.47 9.52
N PRO A 332 -7.69 -21.58 10.23
CA PRO A 332 -6.99 -21.52 11.51
C PRO A 332 -5.54 -20.99 11.40
N GLN A 333 -5.03 -20.81 10.18
CA GLN A 333 -3.71 -20.22 9.91
C GLN A 333 -3.75 -18.68 9.85
N VAL A 334 -4.94 -18.07 9.85
CA VAL A 334 -5.09 -16.62 9.87
C VAL A 334 -4.57 -16.09 11.19
N ARG A 335 -3.54 -15.26 11.12
CA ARG A 335 -2.99 -14.52 12.28
C ARG A 335 -3.36 -13.07 12.16
N ILE A 336 -4.08 -12.56 13.14
CA ILE A 336 -4.47 -11.16 13.27
C ILE A 336 -3.56 -10.53 14.31
N LEU A 337 -3.10 -9.31 14.06
CA LEU A 337 -2.28 -8.57 15.00
C LEU A 337 -3.09 -8.13 16.21
N ASP A 338 -2.45 -8.12 17.38
CA ASP A 338 -2.97 -7.49 18.58
C ASP A 338 -2.79 -5.96 18.47
N HIS A 339 -3.82 -5.19 18.77
CA HIS A 339 -3.78 -3.74 18.76
C HIS A 339 -3.59 -3.13 20.17
N GLY A 340 -3.48 -4.00 21.20
CA GLY A 340 -3.19 -3.59 22.58
C GLY A 340 -4.39 -3.09 23.37
N TYR A 341 -5.62 -3.26 22.84
CA TYR A 341 -6.87 -2.92 23.54
C TYR A 341 -7.97 -3.92 23.20
N ASP A 342 -9.10 -3.90 23.93
CA ASP A 342 -10.21 -4.81 23.66
C ASP A 342 -11.05 -4.38 22.45
N GLU A 343 -10.73 -4.90 21.28
CA GLU A 343 -11.39 -4.61 20.00
C GLU A 343 -12.79 -5.22 19.86
N ARG A 344 -13.25 -6.04 20.83
CA ARG A 344 -14.64 -6.53 20.86
C ARG A 344 -15.61 -5.43 21.29
N LYS A 345 -15.11 -4.38 21.92
CA LYS A 345 -15.91 -3.20 22.24
C LYS A 345 -16.31 -2.46 20.97
N PRO A 346 -17.56 -1.96 20.85
CA PRO A 346 -17.90 -1.00 19.83
C PRO A 346 -16.97 0.22 19.90
N PHE A 347 -16.53 0.70 18.75
CA PHE A 347 -15.57 1.83 18.70
C PHE A 347 -16.03 3.04 19.51
N GLU A 348 -17.30 3.39 19.38
CA GLU A 348 -17.93 4.54 20.04
C GLU A 348 -18.03 4.38 21.56
N SER A 349 -17.77 3.17 22.10
CA SER A 349 -17.75 2.87 23.55
C SER A 349 -16.33 2.81 24.13
N LEU A 350 -15.31 3.06 23.33
CA LEU A 350 -13.92 3.10 23.82
C LEU A 350 -13.73 4.22 24.82
N THR A 351 -12.96 3.95 25.83
CA THR A 351 -12.67 4.86 26.94
C THR A 351 -11.22 5.34 26.90
N LEU A 352 -10.90 6.33 27.70
CA LEU A 352 -9.53 6.80 27.86
C LEU A 352 -8.58 5.67 28.29
N GLU A 353 -9.05 4.71 29.12
CA GLU A 353 -8.27 3.53 29.51
C GLU A 353 -7.90 2.65 28.32
N ASP A 354 -8.82 2.46 27.37
CA ASP A 354 -8.54 1.67 26.15
C ASP A 354 -7.48 2.38 25.29
N LEU A 355 -7.54 3.71 25.20
CA LEU A 355 -6.55 4.50 24.48
C LEU A 355 -5.18 4.46 25.16
N GLN A 356 -5.14 4.49 26.50
CA GLN A 356 -3.90 4.34 27.27
C GLN A 356 -3.25 2.98 27.06
N LYS A 357 -4.04 1.90 27.02
CA LYS A 357 -3.56 0.55 26.70
C LYS A 357 -2.98 0.48 25.30
N ALA A 358 -3.71 0.99 24.30
CA ALA A 358 -3.26 1.03 22.92
C ALA A 358 -1.97 1.84 22.74
N ALA A 359 -1.82 2.99 23.44
CA ALA A 359 -0.61 3.78 23.43
C ALA A 359 0.57 3.05 24.08
N ALA A 360 0.35 2.42 25.23
CA ALA A 360 1.37 1.64 25.93
C ALA A 360 1.87 0.46 25.07
N PHE A 361 0.97 -0.17 24.31
CA PHE A 361 1.33 -1.26 23.39
C PHE A 361 2.15 -0.75 22.17
N ARG A 362 2.07 0.53 21.84
CA ARG A 362 2.94 1.22 20.87
C ARG A 362 4.24 1.77 21.49
N GLY A 363 4.51 1.40 22.74
CA GLY A 363 5.66 1.89 23.51
C GLY A 363 5.55 3.35 23.97
N GLY A 364 4.37 3.97 23.84
CA GLY A 364 4.13 5.37 24.14
C GLY A 364 3.07 5.57 25.21
N GLU A 365 2.51 6.77 25.26
CA GLU A 365 1.54 7.21 26.27
C GLU A 365 0.40 8.01 25.63
N CYS A 366 -0.82 7.86 26.14
CA CYS A 366 -1.91 8.79 25.91
C CYS A 366 -1.87 9.85 27.03
N LEU A 367 -1.59 11.11 26.68
CA LEU A 367 -1.43 12.22 27.62
C LEU A 367 -2.74 12.95 27.92
N ALA A 368 -3.83 12.60 27.24
CA ALA A 368 -5.13 13.19 27.45
C ALA A 368 -5.65 12.90 28.86
N LYS A 369 -6.27 13.89 29.49
CA LYS A 369 -6.96 13.76 30.78
C LYS A 369 -8.45 13.49 30.62
N GLU A 370 -9.00 13.90 29.48
CA GLU A 370 -10.40 13.76 29.12
C GLU A 370 -10.47 13.29 27.65
N LEU A 371 -11.52 12.58 27.32
CA LEU A 371 -11.81 12.14 25.96
C LEU A 371 -13.07 12.88 25.49
N PRO A 372 -12.94 13.96 24.70
CA PRO A 372 -14.09 14.71 24.22
C PRO A 372 -14.94 13.88 23.27
N ASP A 373 -14.30 13.21 22.33
CA ASP A 373 -14.82 12.20 21.41
C ASP A 373 -13.63 11.45 20.77
N LEU A 374 -13.90 10.54 19.83
CA LEU A 374 -12.88 9.72 19.19
C LEU A 374 -12.31 10.35 17.90
N TYR A 375 -12.82 11.51 17.48
CA TYR A 375 -12.45 12.19 16.24
C TYR A 375 -11.71 13.51 16.47
N THR A 376 -11.82 14.07 17.66
CA THR A 376 -11.05 15.25 18.06
C THR A 376 -9.62 14.84 18.39
N PRO A 377 -8.59 15.52 17.85
CA PRO A 377 -7.20 15.26 18.20
C PRO A 377 -6.95 15.42 19.70
N ILE A 378 -6.25 14.44 20.27
CA ILE A 378 -5.77 14.43 21.65
C ILE A 378 -4.27 14.27 21.69
N ARG A 379 -3.64 14.55 22.84
CA ARG A 379 -2.19 14.49 22.98
C ARG A 379 -1.69 13.09 23.28
N TRP A 380 -0.65 12.69 22.57
CA TRP A 380 0.09 11.44 22.73
C TRP A 380 1.58 11.70 22.88
N ARG A 381 2.30 10.72 23.39
CA ARG A 381 3.77 10.69 23.43
C ARG A 381 4.25 9.37 22.86
N SER A 382 5.22 9.40 21.95
CA SER A 382 5.83 8.20 21.38
C SER A 382 6.86 7.57 22.32
N ALA A 383 7.35 6.38 21.96
CA ALA A 383 8.45 5.70 22.65
C ALA A 383 9.78 6.50 22.64
N ARG A 384 9.94 7.46 21.74
CA ARG A 384 11.10 8.35 21.64
C ARG A 384 10.93 9.65 22.42
N GLY A 385 9.76 9.84 23.04
CA GLY A 385 9.43 11.02 23.81
C GLY A 385 8.85 12.19 23.01
N ASN A 386 8.62 12.03 21.70
CA ASN A 386 7.98 13.05 20.87
C ASN A 386 6.50 13.17 21.23
N GLU A 387 6.05 14.38 21.52
CA GLU A 387 4.64 14.67 21.79
C GLU A 387 3.97 15.15 20.50
N PHE A 388 2.78 14.61 20.22
CA PHE A 388 2.00 14.93 19.02
C PHE A 388 0.51 14.92 19.32
N GLU A 389 -0.28 15.51 18.43
CA GLU A 389 -1.74 15.50 18.50
C GLU A 389 -2.30 14.67 17.36
N MET A 390 -3.27 13.80 17.65
CA MET A 390 -3.94 12.94 16.68
C MET A 390 -5.26 12.43 17.25
N SER A 391 -6.26 12.23 16.42
CA SER A 391 -7.52 11.64 16.86
C SER A 391 -7.37 10.15 17.19
N ALA A 392 -8.17 9.65 18.13
CA ALA A 392 -8.23 8.22 18.41
C ALA A 392 -8.66 7.42 17.18
N ASN A 393 -9.51 7.98 16.31
CA ASN A 393 -9.92 7.38 15.06
C ASN A 393 -8.72 7.12 14.12
N LEU A 394 -7.84 8.10 13.94
CA LEU A 394 -6.68 7.93 13.08
C LEU A 394 -5.66 6.95 13.69
N VAL A 395 -5.47 6.98 15.02
CA VAL A 395 -4.57 6.05 15.72
C VAL A 395 -5.07 4.61 15.67
N LEU A 396 -6.34 4.38 16.01
CA LEU A 396 -6.85 3.02 16.23
C LEU A 396 -7.42 2.38 14.95
N ARG A 397 -8.17 3.14 14.14
CA ARG A 397 -8.77 2.65 12.89
C ARG A 397 -7.86 2.86 11.68
N GLY A 398 -7.05 3.92 11.68
CA GLY A 398 -6.09 4.20 10.62
C GLY A 398 -4.75 3.49 10.80
N GLY A 399 -4.38 3.14 12.05
CA GLY A 399 -3.09 2.54 12.36
C GLY A 399 -1.93 3.54 12.43
N HIS A 400 -2.23 4.84 12.32
CA HIS A 400 -1.22 5.91 12.37
C HIS A 400 -0.64 6.09 13.78
N TRP A 401 0.56 6.65 13.84
CA TRP A 401 1.25 7.01 15.07
C TRP A 401 2.03 8.31 14.85
N CYS A 402 3.05 8.58 15.65
CA CYS A 402 3.79 9.84 15.63
C CYS A 402 4.23 10.26 14.21
N PRO A 403 3.74 11.38 13.65
CA PRO A 403 4.06 11.80 12.31
C PRO A 403 5.53 12.23 12.13
N ASP A 404 6.18 12.68 13.22
CA ASP A 404 7.57 13.14 13.21
C ASP A 404 8.57 11.98 13.13
N GLU A 405 8.11 10.76 13.43
CA GLU A 405 8.92 9.53 13.40
C GLU A 405 8.71 8.73 12.12
N LEU A 406 7.78 9.16 11.26
CA LEU A 406 7.51 8.51 9.98
C LEU A 406 7.64 9.54 8.86
N PRO A 407 8.56 9.36 7.93
CA PRO A 407 9.41 8.19 7.66
C PRO A 407 10.89 8.34 8.05
N TRP A 408 11.35 9.49 8.45
CA TRP A 408 12.78 9.80 8.51
C TRP A 408 13.33 9.90 9.93
N PRO A 409 14.38 9.14 10.21
CA PRO A 409 14.98 8.08 9.40
C PRO A 409 14.09 6.83 9.39
N TRP A 410 14.12 6.03 8.30
CA TRP A 410 13.57 4.68 8.34
C TRP A 410 14.48 3.81 9.19
N ASP A 411 14.16 3.69 10.47
CA ASP A 411 14.93 2.96 11.47
C ASP A 411 14.05 1.96 12.24
N TYR A 412 13.22 1.24 11.50
CA TYR A 412 12.28 0.27 12.06
C TYR A 412 12.93 -0.80 12.93
N ASP A 413 14.22 -1.14 12.70
CA ASP A 413 14.96 -2.05 13.56
C ASP A 413 15.08 -1.52 15.00
N GLU A 414 15.22 -0.20 15.16
CA GLU A 414 15.23 0.44 16.47
C GLU A 414 13.81 0.69 17.00
N GLU A 415 12.87 1.01 16.13
CA GLU A 415 11.49 1.24 16.52
C GLU A 415 10.84 -0.04 17.05
N ALA A 416 11.02 -1.17 16.37
CA ALA A 416 10.45 -2.46 16.77
C ALA A 416 10.91 -2.92 18.16
N LYS A 417 12.11 -2.51 18.62
CA LYS A 417 12.60 -2.85 19.97
C LYS A 417 11.80 -2.19 21.09
N ARG A 418 11.11 -1.10 20.82
CA ARG A 418 10.35 -0.30 21.82
C ARG A 418 8.86 -0.30 21.54
N ASN A 419 8.43 -0.72 20.35
CA ASN A 419 7.06 -0.69 19.90
C ASN A 419 6.58 -2.12 19.60
N PRO A 420 5.98 -2.81 20.58
CA PRO A 420 5.46 -4.17 20.41
C PRO A 420 4.43 -4.28 19.27
N PHE A 421 3.67 -3.23 19.02
CA PHE A 421 2.69 -3.20 17.95
C PHE A 421 3.35 -3.34 16.57
N LEU A 422 4.41 -2.58 16.30
CA LEU A 422 5.20 -2.70 15.08
C LEU A 422 6.01 -4.02 15.06
N ALA A 423 6.56 -4.45 16.19
CA ALA A 423 7.41 -5.63 16.29
C ALA A 423 6.74 -6.91 15.78
N GLN A 424 5.41 -7.01 15.90
CA GLN A 424 4.63 -8.18 15.43
C GLN A 424 4.80 -8.41 13.92
N VAL A 425 4.93 -7.37 13.14
CA VAL A 425 5.12 -7.45 11.68
C VAL A 425 6.58 -7.39 11.28
N TRP A 426 7.36 -6.57 11.98
CA TRP A 426 8.76 -6.36 11.64
C TRP A 426 9.61 -7.63 11.80
N TYR A 427 9.52 -8.27 12.95
CA TYR A 427 10.27 -9.50 13.24
C TYR A 427 9.77 -10.76 12.50
N ALA A 428 8.73 -10.65 11.68
CA ALA A 428 8.34 -11.72 10.77
C ALA A 428 9.37 -11.94 9.64
N VAL A 429 10.11 -10.88 9.25
CA VAL A 429 11.06 -10.87 8.12
C VAL A 429 12.42 -10.25 8.46
N HIS A 430 12.59 -9.74 9.68
CA HIS A 430 13.84 -9.11 10.13
C HIS A 430 14.34 -9.81 11.40
N ASP A 431 15.66 -9.99 11.47
CA ASP A 431 16.30 -10.51 12.68
C ASP A 431 16.37 -9.39 13.74
N PRO A 432 16.03 -9.66 15.02
CA PRO A 432 16.11 -8.65 16.07
C PRO A 432 17.51 -8.04 16.30
N SER A 433 18.55 -8.67 15.78
CA SER A 433 19.93 -8.15 15.81
C SER A 433 20.24 -7.16 14.70
N GLU A 434 19.38 -7.00 13.69
CA GLU A 434 19.56 -6.02 12.64
C GLU A 434 19.56 -4.59 13.21
N GLN A 435 20.34 -3.70 12.57
CA GLN A 435 20.51 -2.31 12.97
C GLN A 435 20.65 -1.43 11.72
N ASN A 436 19.65 -1.50 10.85
CA ASN A 436 19.63 -0.72 9.62
C ASN A 436 18.89 0.60 9.86
N THR A 437 19.45 1.68 9.33
CA THR A 437 18.83 2.99 9.27
C THR A 437 19.02 3.55 7.88
N TYR A 438 17.96 4.13 7.32
CA TYR A 438 17.95 4.70 5.98
C TYR A 438 17.55 6.17 6.07
N GLY A 439 18.52 7.06 5.91
CA GLY A 439 18.34 8.50 6.03
C GLY A 439 18.00 9.18 4.68
N PRO A 440 17.99 10.53 4.68
CA PRO A 440 17.71 11.31 3.47
C PRO A 440 18.69 11.10 2.33
N GLU A 441 19.89 10.58 2.60
CA GLU A 441 20.92 10.28 1.61
C GLU A 441 20.46 9.29 0.53
N ILE A 442 19.42 8.50 0.78
CA ILE A 442 18.82 7.63 -0.25
C ILE A 442 18.25 8.44 -1.43
N PHE A 443 17.96 9.73 -1.27
CA PHE A 443 17.55 10.60 -2.36
C PHE A 443 18.68 10.93 -3.34
N ASP A 444 19.94 10.76 -2.95
CA ASP A 444 21.08 11.02 -3.83
C ASP A 444 21.14 10.08 -5.04
N GLU A 445 20.44 8.95 -4.97
CA GLU A 445 20.32 7.99 -6.06
C GLU A 445 19.36 8.45 -7.17
N PHE A 446 18.51 9.46 -6.91
CA PHE A 446 17.48 9.88 -7.84
C PHE A 446 17.91 11.05 -8.72
N PRO A 447 17.45 11.09 -10.00
CA PRO A 447 17.79 12.18 -10.91
C PRO A 447 17.15 13.51 -10.50
N GLU A 448 16.08 13.48 -9.73
CA GLU A 448 15.40 14.65 -9.18
C GLU A 448 16.13 15.12 -7.92
N ARG A 449 17.06 16.04 -8.11
CA ARG A 449 17.64 16.76 -6.98
C ARG A 449 16.63 17.78 -6.48
N VAL A 450 16.52 17.88 -5.15
CA VAL A 450 15.79 18.97 -4.49
C VAL A 450 16.45 20.29 -4.91
N THR A 451 15.89 20.96 -5.90
CA THR A 451 16.13 22.38 -6.06
C THR A 451 15.21 23.06 -5.07
N GLU A 452 15.78 23.64 -4.03
CA GLU A 452 15.10 24.48 -3.05
C GLU A 452 14.27 25.57 -3.70
#